data_1d1a9e085b5c2ffe58c22f783304a8db
#
_entry.id   1d1a9e085b5c2ffe58c22f783304a8db
#
_cell.length_a   1.000
_cell.length_b   1.000
_cell.length_c   1.000
_cell.angle_alpha   90.00
_cell.angle_beta   90.00
_cell.angle_gamma   90.00
#
_symmetry.space_group_name_H-M   'P 1'
#
loop_
_entity.id
_entity.type
_entity.pdbx_description
1 polymer ?
#
loop_
_entity_poly.entity_id
_entity_poly.type
_entity_poly.pdbx_seq_one_letter_code
_entity_poly.pdbx_strand_id
1 'polypeptide(L)'
;VTAVPAGLPAAGTPLVEVSGASFAYGARAALEGVSLTARAGELVALIGPNGAGKSTLVRLVAGLLAPASGTVRLCGLDPHAAPRRAVARVCALVPQEPHTPWPFTVREAVMMGRAPHQGLLAVPGPLDHGAVDGALRACDLAHLSSRRLDALSGGERRRVFFARALAQEPRVLLLDEPTAFLDLAHQVAAMDMARVAARAGLCVVAVLHDLNLAAASCHRLVVLSRGRVVAEGPPAAVLTAERVGEVWGLPVWRGENGATGAPVVLPSAVAASPR
;
A
#
# COMPACT_ATOMS: atom_id res chain seq x y z
N VAL A 1 -9.41 9.13 17.23
CA VAL A 1 -8.99 7.90 17.94
C VAL A 1 -9.06 6.78 16.94
N THR A 2 -7.92 6.25 16.58
CA THR A 2 -7.70 5.30 15.49
C THR A 2 -8.24 3.91 15.88
N ALA A 3 -8.93 3.23 14.98
CA ALA A 3 -9.21 1.80 15.09
C ALA A 3 -7.88 1.05 14.89
N VAL A 4 -7.12 0.90 15.97
CA VAL A 4 -5.84 0.18 15.97
C VAL A 4 -6.10 -1.21 16.53
N PRO A 5 -5.63 -2.28 15.85
CA PRO A 5 -5.74 -3.64 16.39
C PRO A 5 -5.08 -3.74 17.76
N ALA A 6 -5.73 -4.41 18.71
CA ALA A 6 -5.10 -4.77 19.96
C ALA A 6 -3.98 -5.79 19.70
N GLY A 7 -2.80 -5.59 20.33
CA GLY A 7 -1.67 -6.52 20.21
C GLY A 7 -0.80 -6.33 18.95
N LEU A 8 -0.64 -5.10 18.51
CA LEU A 8 0.40 -4.81 17.51
C LEU A 8 1.80 -5.08 18.09
N PRO A 9 2.73 -5.61 17.27
CA PRO A 9 4.10 -5.83 17.71
C PRO A 9 4.82 -4.50 17.95
N ALA A 10 5.93 -4.54 18.70
CA ALA A 10 6.76 -3.38 18.96
C ALA A 10 7.20 -2.73 17.64
N ALA A 11 7.29 -1.39 17.63
CA ALA A 11 7.80 -0.64 16.47
C ALA A 11 9.16 -1.20 16.03
N GLY A 12 9.38 -1.29 14.72
CA GLY A 12 10.59 -1.85 14.15
C GLY A 12 10.61 -3.38 14.00
N THR A 13 9.61 -4.12 14.53
CA THR A 13 9.50 -5.57 14.31
C THR A 13 9.27 -5.87 12.83
N PRO A 14 10.04 -6.77 12.18
CA PRO A 14 9.77 -7.20 10.81
C PRO A 14 8.40 -7.86 10.68
N LEU A 15 7.58 -7.38 9.76
CA LEU A 15 6.25 -7.93 9.48
C LEU A 15 6.10 -8.44 8.05
N VAL A 16 6.88 -7.88 7.13
CA VAL A 16 7.04 -8.37 5.76
C VAL A 16 8.50 -8.67 5.55
N GLU A 17 8.81 -9.89 5.15
CA GLU A 17 10.17 -10.33 4.81
C GLU A 17 10.11 -11.09 3.49
N VAL A 18 10.80 -10.58 2.50
CA VAL A 18 10.99 -11.19 1.17
C VAL A 18 12.47 -11.45 1.00
N SER A 19 12.85 -12.67 0.68
CA SER A 19 14.26 -13.07 0.52
C SER A 19 14.47 -13.78 -0.80
N GLY A 20 15.19 -13.13 -1.73
CA GLY A 20 15.57 -13.66 -3.03
C GLY A 20 14.39 -14.09 -3.90
N ALA A 21 13.21 -13.45 -3.75
CA ALA A 21 12.00 -13.86 -4.44
C ALA A 21 12.06 -13.56 -5.93
N SER A 22 11.75 -14.56 -6.75
CA SER A 22 11.61 -14.42 -8.20
C SER A 22 10.23 -14.88 -8.64
N PHE A 23 9.70 -14.26 -9.70
CA PHE A 23 8.41 -14.60 -10.27
C PHE A 23 8.35 -14.26 -11.77
N ALA A 24 7.66 -15.09 -12.55
CA ALA A 24 7.43 -14.88 -13.98
C ALA A 24 5.96 -15.13 -14.36
N TYR A 25 5.45 -14.34 -15.29
CA TYR A 25 4.19 -14.58 -15.99
C TYR A 25 4.51 -15.34 -17.28
N GLY A 26 4.35 -16.66 -17.30
CA GLY A 26 4.80 -17.50 -18.40
C GLY A 26 6.32 -17.35 -18.61
N ALA A 27 6.74 -16.97 -19.80
CA ALA A 27 8.17 -16.73 -20.12
C ALA A 27 8.70 -15.34 -19.70
N ARG A 28 7.82 -14.43 -19.27
CA ARG A 28 8.22 -13.05 -18.92
C ARG A 28 8.56 -12.95 -17.44
N ALA A 29 9.83 -12.76 -17.12
CA ALA A 29 10.28 -12.46 -15.76
C ALA A 29 9.66 -11.12 -15.30
N ALA A 30 9.08 -11.12 -14.10
CA ALA A 30 8.48 -9.95 -13.48
C ALA A 30 9.24 -9.53 -12.21
N LEU A 31 9.84 -10.49 -11.49
CA LEU A 31 10.72 -10.26 -10.35
C LEU A 31 11.90 -11.22 -10.42
N GLU A 32 13.08 -10.73 -10.07
CA GLU A 32 14.33 -11.49 -10.10
C GLU A 32 15.16 -11.24 -8.83
N GLY A 33 15.14 -12.20 -7.92
CA GLY A 33 15.97 -12.19 -6.71
C GLY A 33 15.64 -11.03 -5.76
N VAL A 34 14.40 -10.59 -5.69
CA VAL A 34 13.98 -9.45 -4.87
C VAL A 34 14.07 -9.79 -3.39
N SER A 35 14.72 -8.91 -2.62
CA SER A 35 14.72 -8.94 -1.15
C SER A 35 14.20 -7.63 -0.62
N LEU A 36 13.34 -7.70 0.42
CA LEU A 36 12.69 -6.55 1.06
C LEU A 36 12.29 -6.92 2.48
N THR A 37 12.52 -6.01 3.42
CA THR A 37 11.95 -6.12 4.77
C THR A 37 11.13 -4.87 5.05
N ALA A 38 9.87 -4.99 5.54
CA ALA A 38 9.10 -3.87 6.05
C ALA A 38 8.62 -4.15 7.48
N ARG A 39 8.56 -3.10 8.30
CA ARG A 39 8.49 -3.21 9.76
C ARG A 39 7.24 -2.56 10.32
N ALA A 40 6.84 -2.97 11.53
CA ALA A 40 5.79 -2.32 12.31
C ALA A 40 6.10 -0.83 12.51
N GLY A 41 5.10 0.02 12.28
CA GLY A 41 5.22 1.48 12.38
C GLY A 41 5.85 2.15 11.15
N GLU A 42 6.19 1.38 10.10
CA GLU A 42 6.84 1.90 8.90
C GLU A 42 5.85 2.10 7.75
N LEU A 43 5.99 3.21 7.03
CA LEU A 43 5.38 3.43 5.71
C LEU A 43 6.47 3.39 4.66
N VAL A 44 6.46 2.34 3.84
CA VAL A 44 7.41 2.08 2.75
C VAL A 44 6.75 2.35 1.41
N ALA A 45 7.38 3.13 0.55
CA ALA A 45 6.95 3.27 -0.84
C ALA A 45 7.73 2.33 -1.76
N LEU A 46 7.00 1.57 -2.58
CA LEU A 46 7.54 0.88 -3.74
C LEU A 46 7.40 1.79 -4.95
N ILE A 47 8.50 2.28 -5.48
CA ILE A 47 8.55 3.19 -6.64
C ILE A 47 9.34 2.55 -7.78
N GLY A 48 9.19 3.09 -8.98
CA GLY A 48 9.90 2.61 -10.17
C GLY A 48 9.05 2.74 -11.44
N PRO A 49 9.63 2.56 -12.62
CA PRO A 49 8.92 2.64 -13.90
C PRO A 49 7.74 1.65 -14.01
N ASN A 50 6.86 1.89 -14.98
CA ASN A 50 5.79 0.94 -15.30
C ASN A 50 6.40 -0.39 -15.74
N GLY A 51 5.81 -1.49 -15.28
CA GLY A 51 6.33 -2.84 -15.55
C GLY A 51 7.55 -3.25 -14.72
N ALA A 52 8.00 -2.44 -13.74
CA ALA A 52 9.14 -2.77 -12.87
C ALA A 52 8.88 -3.93 -11.89
N GLY A 53 7.63 -4.41 -11.75
CA GLY A 53 7.28 -5.53 -10.86
C GLY A 53 6.62 -5.12 -9.53
N LYS A 54 6.32 -3.83 -9.31
CA LYS A 54 5.78 -3.30 -8.04
C LYS A 54 4.50 -4.02 -7.58
N SER A 55 3.45 -4.04 -8.40
CA SER A 55 2.18 -4.72 -8.08
C SER A 55 2.34 -6.24 -7.99
N THR A 56 3.30 -6.82 -8.74
CA THR A 56 3.65 -8.25 -8.62
C THR A 56 4.22 -8.55 -7.25
N LEU A 57 5.14 -7.71 -6.74
CA LEU A 57 5.71 -7.85 -5.41
C LEU A 57 4.62 -7.73 -4.32
N VAL A 58 3.72 -6.73 -4.45
CA VAL A 58 2.57 -6.59 -3.53
C VAL A 58 1.69 -7.85 -3.53
N ARG A 59 1.40 -8.41 -4.70
CA ARG A 59 0.60 -9.64 -4.82
C ARG A 59 1.30 -10.88 -4.24
N LEU A 60 2.64 -10.97 -4.37
CA LEU A 60 3.43 -12.00 -3.71
C LEU A 60 3.33 -11.89 -2.18
N VAL A 61 3.53 -10.69 -1.63
CA VAL A 61 3.43 -10.44 -0.18
C VAL A 61 2.01 -10.75 0.32
N ALA A 62 0.97 -10.39 -0.44
CA ALA A 62 -0.42 -10.71 -0.10
C ALA A 62 -0.76 -12.21 -0.21
N GLY A 63 0.16 -13.05 -0.69
CA GLY A 63 -0.07 -14.47 -0.93
C GLY A 63 -0.99 -14.78 -2.11
N LEU A 64 -1.22 -13.82 -3.00
CA LEU A 64 -2.04 -13.98 -4.21
C LEU A 64 -1.28 -14.65 -5.35
N LEU A 65 0.06 -14.54 -5.34
CA LEU A 65 0.99 -15.18 -6.27
C LEU A 65 2.06 -15.91 -5.45
N ALA A 66 2.46 -17.10 -5.85
CA ALA A 66 3.55 -17.84 -5.24
C ALA A 66 4.88 -17.54 -5.94
N PRO A 67 6.00 -17.30 -5.23
CA PRO A 67 7.28 -17.09 -5.85
C PRO A 67 7.77 -18.38 -6.54
N ALA A 68 8.46 -18.25 -7.67
CA ALA A 68 9.13 -19.35 -8.35
C ALA A 68 10.41 -19.80 -7.60
N SER A 69 11.05 -18.85 -6.91
CA SER A 69 12.19 -19.10 -6.02
C SER A 69 12.24 -18.04 -4.92
N GLY A 70 13.02 -18.30 -3.87
CA GLY A 70 13.09 -17.45 -2.70
C GLY A 70 11.94 -17.69 -1.73
N THR A 71 11.78 -16.80 -0.73
CA THR A 71 10.77 -16.95 0.32
C THR A 71 10.07 -15.63 0.61
N VAL A 72 8.81 -15.74 1.07
CA VAL A 72 8.04 -14.62 1.59
C VAL A 72 7.53 -14.98 2.98
N ARG A 73 7.71 -14.10 3.95
CA ARG A 73 7.14 -14.21 5.28
C ARG A 73 6.29 -12.97 5.59
N LEU A 74 5.12 -13.20 6.13
CA LEU A 74 4.12 -12.19 6.48
C LEU A 74 3.70 -12.41 7.93
N CYS A 75 4.14 -11.54 8.84
CA CYS A 75 3.96 -11.74 10.29
C CYS A 75 4.42 -13.13 10.76
N GLY A 76 5.53 -13.65 10.22
CA GLY A 76 6.05 -14.99 10.49
C GLY A 76 5.37 -16.14 9.73
N LEU A 77 4.22 -15.89 9.09
CA LEU A 77 3.51 -16.88 8.26
C LEU A 77 4.13 -16.98 6.87
N ASP A 78 4.07 -18.15 6.27
CA ASP A 78 4.22 -18.30 4.83
C ASP A 78 2.85 -18.03 4.17
N PRO A 79 2.66 -16.92 3.44
CA PRO A 79 1.35 -16.54 2.92
C PRO A 79 0.84 -17.47 1.80
N HIS A 80 1.71 -18.34 1.27
CA HIS A 80 1.36 -19.30 0.21
C HIS A 80 0.95 -20.68 0.76
N ALA A 81 1.52 -21.03 1.93
CA ALA A 81 1.21 -22.29 2.62
C ALA A 81 0.10 -22.13 3.67
N ALA A 82 -0.02 -20.94 4.26
CA ALA A 82 -1.02 -20.67 5.29
C ALA A 82 -2.46 -20.63 4.73
N PRO A 83 -3.47 -20.99 5.53
CA PRO A 83 -4.86 -20.82 5.15
C PRO A 83 -5.16 -19.36 4.78
N ARG A 84 -5.88 -19.13 3.67
CA ARG A 84 -6.23 -17.77 3.20
C ARG A 84 -6.81 -16.87 4.27
N ARG A 85 -7.62 -17.45 5.16
CA ARG A 85 -8.22 -16.74 6.28
C ARG A 85 -7.18 -16.27 7.31
N ALA A 86 -6.14 -17.05 7.57
CA ALA A 86 -5.05 -16.68 8.46
C ALA A 86 -4.24 -15.50 7.88
N VAL A 87 -3.93 -15.56 6.58
CA VAL A 87 -3.28 -14.46 5.86
C VAL A 87 -4.16 -13.19 5.92
N ALA A 88 -5.46 -13.31 5.62
CA ALA A 88 -6.40 -12.21 5.63
C ALA A 88 -6.62 -11.59 7.02
N ARG A 89 -6.33 -12.28 8.12
CA ARG A 89 -6.38 -11.70 9.47
C ARG A 89 -5.19 -10.80 9.80
N VAL A 90 -4.08 -10.95 9.09
CA VAL A 90 -2.86 -10.18 9.35
C VAL A 90 -2.53 -9.18 8.26
N CYS A 91 -3.09 -9.34 7.05
CA CYS A 91 -2.80 -8.50 5.90
C CYS A 91 -4.06 -8.08 5.18
N ALA A 92 -4.20 -6.78 4.95
CA ALA A 92 -5.23 -6.20 4.08
C ALA A 92 -4.59 -5.59 2.84
N LEU A 93 -5.24 -5.75 1.69
CA LEU A 93 -4.84 -5.17 0.41
C LEU A 93 -5.94 -4.22 -0.09
N VAL A 94 -5.55 -2.98 -0.37
CA VAL A 94 -6.36 -2.03 -1.15
C VAL A 94 -5.85 -2.06 -2.59
N PRO A 95 -6.61 -2.64 -3.54
CA PRO A 95 -6.20 -2.71 -4.93
C PRO A 95 -6.34 -1.36 -5.64
N GLN A 96 -5.68 -1.21 -6.78
CA GLN A 96 -5.69 -0.01 -7.62
C GLN A 96 -7.13 0.37 -8.06
N GLU A 97 -7.90 -0.61 -8.52
CA GLU A 97 -9.30 -0.44 -8.94
C GLU A 97 -10.20 -1.36 -8.13
N PRO A 98 -10.68 -0.90 -6.98
CA PRO A 98 -11.62 -1.68 -6.20
C PRO A 98 -12.99 -1.67 -6.86
N HIS A 99 -13.39 -2.80 -7.44
CA HIS A 99 -14.73 -2.98 -7.99
C HIS A 99 -15.69 -3.52 -6.93
N THR A 100 -16.83 -2.85 -6.79
CA THR A 100 -17.96 -3.35 -6.00
C THR A 100 -19.21 -3.26 -6.90
N PRO A 101 -19.60 -4.34 -7.56
CA PRO A 101 -20.66 -4.32 -8.58
C PRO A 101 -22.08 -4.18 -8.00
N TRP A 102 -22.24 -4.23 -6.67
CA TRP A 102 -23.54 -4.22 -6.00
C TRP A 102 -23.84 -2.91 -5.28
N PRO A 103 -25.12 -2.55 -5.12
CA PRO A 103 -25.57 -1.30 -4.52
C PRO A 103 -25.47 -1.32 -2.97
N PHE A 104 -24.27 -1.55 -2.44
CA PHE A 104 -24.01 -1.55 -1.00
C PHE A 104 -23.98 -0.13 -0.44
N THR A 105 -24.38 0.01 0.81
CA THR A 105 -24.09 1.17 1.63
C THR A 105 -22.62 1.20 2.05
N VAL A 106 -22.13 2.36 2.46
CA VAL A 106 -20.77 2.51 3.00
C VAL A 106 -20.53 1.54 4.15
N ARG A 107 -21.46 1.43 5.10
CA ARG A 107 -21.36 0.51 6.23
C ARG A 107 -21.26 -0.95 5.81
N GLU A 108 -22.10 -1.38 4.88
CA GLU A 108 -22.07 -2.77 4.37
C GLU A 108 -20.76 -3.08 3.67
N ALA A 109 -20.24 -2.15 2.86
CA ALA A 109 -18.96 -2.32 2.19
C ALA A 109 -17.78 -2.42 3.18
N VAL A 110 -17.79 -1.61 4.25
CA VAL A 110 -16.77 -1.69 5.30
C VAL A 110 -16.92 -2.97 6.13
N MET A 111 -18.14 -3.43 6.39
CA MET A 111 -18.43 -4.69 7.08
C MET A 111 -17.83 -5.90 6.37
N MET A 112 -17.72 -5.90 5.04
CA MET A 112 -17.04 -6.97 4.29
C MET A 112 -15.57 -7.16 4.72
N GLY A 113 -14.93 -6.13 5.29
CA GLY A 113 -13.61 -6.24 5.90
C GLY A 113 -13.55 -7.22 7.07
N ARG A 114 -14.69 -7.52 7.70
CA ARG A 114 -14.77 -8.46 8.82
C ARG A 114 -14.86 -9.93 8.40
N ALA A 115 -15.01 -10.23 7.11
CA ALA A 115 -15.13 -11.60 6.62
C ALA A 115 -14.06 -12.59 7.16
N PRO A 116 -12.78 -12.23 7.34
CA PRO A 116 -11.79 -13.14 7.93
C PRO A 116 -12.03 -13.47 9.41
N HIS A 117 -12.81 -12.66 10.12
CA HIS A 117 -13.12 -12.85 11.55
C HIS A 117 -14.43 -13.58 11.79
N GLN A 118 -15.30 -13.64 10.79
CA GLN A 118 -16.62 -14.26 10.86
C GLN A 118 -16.58 -15.74 10.43
N GLY A 119 -17.46 -16.57 10.99
CA GLY A 119 -17.72 -17.92 10.48
C GLY A 119 -18.47 -17.91 9.14
N LEU A 120 -18.55 -19.05 8.47
CA LEU A 120 -19.21 -19.16 7.15
C LEU A 120 -20.70 -18.72 7.18
N LEU A 121 -21.38 -18.93 8.29
CA LEU A 121 -22.80 -18.58 8.51
C LEU A 121 -22.98 -17.62 9.70
N ALA A 122 -21.92 -16.96 10.15
CA ALA A 122 -21.99 -16.08 11.31
C ALA A 122 -22.64 -14.74 10.95
N VAL A 123 -23.56 -14.30 11.79
CA VAL A 123 -24.07 -12.93 11.75
C VAL A 123 -23.04 -12.01 12.42
N PRO A 124 -22.77 -10.80 11.89
CA PRO A 124 -21.87 -9.83 12.50
C PRO A 124 -22.24 -9.56 13.98
N GLY A 125 -21.26 -9.70 14.85
CA GLY A 125 -21.42 -9.46 16.29
C GLY A 125 -21.01 -8.05 16.73
N PRO A 126 -21.12 -7.73 18.05
CA PRO A 126 -20.73 -6.41 18.58
C PRO A 126 -19.28 -6.02 18.27
N LEU A 127 -18.36 -6.97 18.26
CA LEU A 127 -16.94 -6.72 17.91
C LEU A 127 -16.79 -6.29 16.44
N ASP A 128 -17.56 -6.90 15.53
CA ASP A 128 -17.53 -6.54 14.11
C ASP A 128 -18.10 -5.14 13.90
N HIS A 129 -19.21 -4.83 14.54
CA HIS A 129 -19.79 -3.50 14.50
C HIS A 129 -18.85 -2.44 15.08
N GLY A 130 -18.19 -2.74 16.22
CA GLY A 130 -17.19 -1.86 16.83
C GLY A 130 -15.99 -1.57 15.91
N ALA A 131 -15.45 -2.60 15.25
CA ALA A 131 -14.36 -2.46 14.29
C ALA A 131 -14.77 -1.61 13.07
N VAL A 132 -15.98 -1.83 12.54
CA VAL A 132 -16.55 -1.04 11.44
C VAL A 132 -16.74 0.42 11.84
N ASP A 133 -17.31 0.68 13.02
CA ASP A 133 -17.50 2.06 13.51
C ASP A 133 -16.17 2.78 13.72
N GLY A 134 -15.16 2.06 14.24
CA GLY A 134 -13.80 2.58 14.36
C GLY A 134 -13.19 2.95 13.01
N ALA A 135 -13.29 2.07 12.02
CA ALA A 135 -12.77 2.29 10.68
C ALA A 135 -13.50 3.45 9.97
N LEU A 136 -14.83 3.54 10.08
CA LEU A 136 -15.61 4.64 9.53
C LEU A 136 -15.19 6.00 10.13
N ARG A 137 -14.96 6.07 11.44
CA ARG A 137 -14.47 7.30 12.10
C ARG A 137 -13.05 7.65 11.66
N ALA A 138 -12.16 6.65 11.59
CA ALA A 138 -10.76 6.86 11.18
C ALA A 138 -10.63 7.42 9.75
N CYS A 139 -11.61 7.13 8.87
CA CYS A 139 -11.65 7.58 7.48
C CYS A 139 -12.62 8.74 7.23
N ASP A 140 -13.17 9.36 8.28
CA ASP A 140 -14.17 10.44 8.17
C ASP A 140 -15.38 10.05 7.29
N LEU A 141 -15.94 8.86 7.53
CA LEU A 141 -17.06 8.30 6.78
C LEU A 141 -18.31 8.03 7.64
N ALA A 142 -18.28 8.34 8.93
CA ALA A 142 -19.37 8.03 9.83
C ALA A 142 -20.70 8.69 9.39
N HIS A 143 -20.63 9.92 8.88
CA HIS A 143 -21.77 10.68 8.38
C HIS A 143 -22.31 10.15 7.04
N LEU A 144 -21.56 9.34 6.31
CA LEU A 144 -21.92 8.71 5.04
C LEU A 144 -22.30 7.23 5.19
N SER A 145 -22.36 6.70 6.41
CA SER A 145 -22.44 5.25 6.67
C SER A 145 -23.64 4.55 6.01
N SER A 146 -24.80 5.23 5.89
CA SER A 146 -26.01 4.74 5.23
C SER A 146 -26.09 5.08 3.74
N ARG A 147 -25.16 5.92 3.22
CA ARG A 147 -25.15 6.32 1.81
C ARG A 147 -24.68 5.17 0.92
N ARG A 148 -25.24 5.07 -0.27
CA ARG A 148 -24.83 4.05 -1.27
C ARG A 148 -23.49 4.41 -1.91
N LEU A 149 -22.69 3.40 -2.26
CA LEU A 149 -21.38 3.58 -2.88
C LEU A 149 -21.44 4.27 -4.25
N ASP A 150 -22.50 4.04 -5.01
CA ASP A 150 -22.72 4.64 -6.34
C ASP A 150 -23.02 6.15 -6.27
N ALA A 151 -23.46 6.64 -5.10
CA ALA A 151 -23.74 8.05 -4.84
C ALA A 151 -22.55 8.82 -4.24
N LEU A 152 -21.36 8.18 -4.13
CA LEU A 152 -20.15 8.79 -3.58
C LEU A 152 -19.27 9.38 -4.68
N SER A 153 -18.53 10.44 -4.33
CA SER A 153 -17.40 10.92 -5.12
C SER A 153 -16.28 9.87 -5.21
N GLY A 154 -15.38 10.00 -6.17
CA GLY A 154 -14.22 9.09 -6.30
C GLY A 154 -13.34 9.06 -5.05
N GLY A 155 -13.09 10.22 -4.43
CA GLY A 155 -12.32 10.32 -3.19
C GLY A 155 -13.02 9.70 -1.98
N GLU A 156 -14.35 9.93 -1.81
CA GLU A 156 -15.14 9.28 -0.76
C GLU A 156 -15.14 7.77 -0.94
N ARG A 157 -15.35 7.28 -2.16
CA ARG A 157 -15.32 5.84 -2.47
C ARG A 157 -13.98 5.22 -2.11
N ARG A 158 -12.85 5.89 -2.42
CA ARG A 158 -11.52 5.39 -2.07
C ARG A 158 -11.32 5.29 -0.56
N ARG A 159 -11.79 6.29 0.21
CA ARG A 159 -11.80 6.23 1.67
C ARG A 159 -12.60 5.04 2.22
N VAL A 160 -13.70 4.65 1.55
CA VAL A 160 -14.47 3.45 1.95
C VAL A 160 -13.64 2.17 1.81
N PHE A 161 -12.89 2.00 0.73
CA PHE A 161 -12.03 0.82 0.58
C PHE A 161 -10.86 0.81 1.56
N PHE A 162 -10.34 1.99 1.90
CA PHE A 162 -9.35 2.11 2.98
C PHE A 162 -9.96 1.75 4.34
N ALA A 163 -11.16 2.25 4.65
CA ALA A 163 -11.91 1.90 5.87
C ALA A 163 -12.22 0.39 5.93
N ARG A 164 -12.60 -0.24 4.80
CA ARG A 164 -12.80 -1.69 4.71
C ARG A 164 -11.52 -2.45 5.06
N ALA A 165 -10.37 -1.99 4.57
CA ALA A 165 -9.09 -2.58 4.90
C ALA A 165 -8.73 -2.41 6.39
N LEU A 166 -9.02 -1.25 6.99
CA LEU A 166 -8.82 -1.03 8.42
C LEU A 166 -9.78 -1.85 9.30
N ALA A 167 -11.05 -2.01 8.87
CA ALA A 167 -12.03 -2.84 9.59
C ALA A 167 -11.61 -4.31 9.66
N GLN A 168 -10.73 -4.77 8.80
CA GLN A 168 -10.10 -6.10 8.85
C GLN A 168 -9.11 -6.23 10.02
N GLU A 169 -8.74 -5.13 10.69
CA GLU A 169 -7.75 -5.07 11.77
C GLU A 169 -6.41 -5.74 11.40
N PRO A 170 -5.81 -5.39 10.25
CA PRO A 170 -4.58 -6.00 9.79
C PRO A 170 -3.37 -5.51 10.59
N ARG A 171 -2.26 -6.26 10.56
CA ARG A 171 -0.92 -5.81 10.98
C ARG A 171 -0.14 -5.21 9.82
N VAL A 172 -0.42 -5.68 8.61
CA VAL A 172 0.20 -5.21 7.35
C VAL A 172 -0.90 -4.66 6.44
N LEU A 173 -0.71 -3.44 5.96
CA LEU A 173 -1.58 -2.78 5.00
C LEU A 173 -0.83 -2.58 3.68
N LEU A 174 -1.30 -3.22 2.63
CA LEU A 174 -0.76 -3.10 1.29
C LEU A 174 -1.67 -2.18 0.47
N LEU A 175 -1.08 -1.18 -0.17
CA LEU A 175 -1.78 -0.17 -0.98
C LEU A 175 -1.22 -0.22 -2.41
N ASP A 176 -2.00 -0.74 -3.35
CA ASP A 176 -1.59 -0.78 -4.77
C ASP A 176 -2.13 0.46 -5.48
N GLU A 177 -1.27 1.45 -5.72
CA GLU A 177 -1.57 2.75 -6.34
C GLU A 177 -2.72 3.53 -5.67
N PRO A 178 -2.65 3.80 -4.37
CA PRO A 178 -3.75 4.43 -3.61
C PRO A 178 -4.07 5.86 -4.08
N THR A 179 -3.21 6.48 -4.85
CA THR A 179 -3.31 7.87 -5.32
C THR A 179 -3.67 8.01 -6.80
N ALA A 180 -3.82 6.89 -7.54
CA ALA A 180 -4.14 6.91 -8.97
C ALA A 180 -5.50 7.58 -9.23
N PHE A 181 -5.60 8.40 -10.27
CA PHE A 181 -6.82 9.11 -10.70
C PHE A 181 -7.43 10.06 -9.65
N LEU A 182 -6.67 10.46 -8.63
CA LEU A 182 -7.08 11.44 -7.63
C LEU A 182 -6.47 12.81 -7.93
N ASP A 183 -7.18 13.88 -7.61
CA ASP A 183 -6.61 15.22 -7.55
C ASP A 183 -5.64 15.35 -6.37
N LEU A 184 -4.86 16.43 -6.36
CA LEU A 184 -3.80 16.65 -5.39
C LEU A 184 -4.28 16.58 -3.92
N ALA A 185 -5.44 17.17 -3.63
CA ALA A 185 -5.98 17.19 -2.26
C ALA A 185 -6.33 15.77 -1.79
N HIS A 186 -6.95 14.97 -2.64
CA HIS A 186 -7.30 13.59 -2.34
C HIS A 186 -6.07 12.67 -2.29
N GLN A 187 -5.03 12.93 -3.10
CA GLN A 187 -3.75 12.20 -3.00
C GLN A 187 -3.09 12.41 -1.65
N VAL A 188 -2.99 13.67 -1.19
CA VAL A 188 -2.44 14.01 0.12
C VAL A 188 -3.26 13.35 1.22
N ALA A 189 -4.59 13.45 1.17
CA ALA A 189 -5.46 12.82 2.17
C ALA A 189 -5.29 11.29 2.23
N ALA A 190 -5.13 10.62 1.08
CA ALA A 190 -4.87 9.17 1.04
C ALA A 190 -3.53 8.80 1.71
N MET A 191 -2.48 9.59 1.46
CA MET A 191 -1.18 9.37 2.09
C MET A 191 -1.16 9.73 3.56
N ASP A 192 -1.95 10.72 4.00
CA ASP A 192 -2.12 11.05 5.41
C ASP A 192 -2.81 9.91 6.17
N MET A 193 -3.84 9.27 5.60
CA MET A 193 -4.44 8.08 6.18
C MET A 193 -3.43 6.93 6.31
N ALA A 194 -2.57 6.71 5.29
CA ALA A 194 -1.52 5.71 5.33
C ALA A 194 -0.48 6.02 6.44
N ARG A 195 -0.08 7.30 6.59
CA ARG A 195 0.83 7.73 7.66
C ARG A 195 0.22 7.57 9.06
N VAL A 196 -1.06 7.91 9.22
CA VAL A 196 -1.78 7.70 10.49
C VAL A 196 -1.83 6.22 10.83
N ALA A 197 -2.11 5.35 9.86
CA ALA A 197 -2.09 3.89 10.07
C ALA A 197 -0.69 3.39 10.47
N ALA A 198 0.38 3.86 9.83
CA ALA A 198 1.75 3.50 10.20
C ALA A 198 2.10 4.00 11.62
N ARG A 199 1.81 5.26 11.95
CA ARG A 199 2.02 5.81 13.32
C ARG A 199 1.24 5.04 14.38
N ALA A 200 0.11 4.46 14.01
CA ALA A 200 -0.67 3.58 14.88
C ALA A 200 -0.05 2.19 15.07
N GLY A 201 1.07 1.89 14.40
CA GLY A 201 1.85 0.65 14.53
C GLY A 201 1.68 -0.34 13.37
N LEU A 202 0.87 -0.06 12.36
CA LEU A 202 0.78 -0.92 11.18
C LEU A 202 2.07 -0.84 10.36
N CYS A 203 2.42 -1.95 9.70
CA CYS A 203 3.37 -1.93 8.59
C CYS A 203 2.60 -1.57 7.32
N VAL A 204 2.94 -0.47 6.68
CA VAL A 204 2.26 -0.01 5.46
C VAL A 204 3.23 -0.05 4.28
N VAL A 205 2.85 -0.74 3.20
CA VAL A 205 3.60 -0.78 1.94
C VAL A 205 2.71 -0.22 0.83
N ALA A 206 3.14 0.87 0.21
CA ALA A 206 2.38 1.57 -0.83
C ALA A 206 3.13 1.59 -2.16
N VAL A 207 2.47 1.18 -3.24
CA VAL A 207 2.97 1.40 -4.60
C VAL A 207 2.62 2.82 -5.00
N LEU A 208 3.62 3.62 -5.36
CA LEU A 208 3.44 5.01 -5.76
C LEU A 208 4.15 5.30 -7.09
N HIS A 209 3.56 6.21 -7.88
CA HIS A 209 4.15 6.71 -9.12
C HIS A 209 4.77 8.10 -8.95
N ASP A 210 4.18 8.94 -8.10
CA ASP A 210 4.70 10.28 -7.82
C ASP A 210 5.86 10.19 -6.82
N LEU A 211 7.06 10.51 -7.30
CA LEU A 211 8.29 10.49 -6.50
C LEU A 211 8.29 11.54 -5.40
N ASN A 212 7.72 12.72 -5.67
CA ASN A 212 7.69 13.82 -4.72
C ASN A 212 6.70 13.54 -3.60
N LEU A 213 5.54 12.99 -3.94
CA LEU A 213 4.55 12.53 -2.95
C LEU A 213 5.11 11.39 -2.10
N ALA A 214 5.80 10.42 -2.71
CA ALA A 214 6.48 9.33 -2.00
C ALA A 214 7.54 9.87 -1.03
N ALA A 215 8.36 10.82 -1.48
CA ALA A 215 9.40 11.45 -0.67
C ALA A 215 8.83 12.24 0.52
N ALA A 216 7.73 12.97 0.32
CA ALA A 216 7.10 13.76 1.35
C ALA A 216 6.32 12.93 2.39
N SER A 217 5.87 11.72 2.00
CA SER A 217 4.93 10.95 2.82
C SER A 217 5.56 9.73 3.49
N CYS A 218 6.56 9.10 2.89
CA CYS A 218 7.04 7.79 3.31
C CYS A 218 8.35 7.87 4.10
N HIS A 219 8.53 6.94 5.03
CA HIS A 219 9.76 6.84 5.83
C HIS A 219 10.92 6.28 4.99
N ARG A 220 10.62 5.36 4.07
CA ARG A 220 11.60 4.67 3.23
C ARG A 220 11.05 4.44 1.84
N LEU A 221 11.93 4.53 0.85
CA LEU A 221 11.65 4.22 -0.54
C LEU A 221 12.40 2.95 -0.95
N VAL A 222 11.76 2.12 -1.74
CA VAL A 222 12.34 0.97 -2.41
C VAL A 222 12.12 1.14 -3.91
N VAL A 223 13.20 1.26 -4.65
CA VAL A 223 13.17 1.46 -6.10
C VAL A 223 13.27 0.12 -6.80
N LEU A 224 12.23 -0.23 -7.53
CA LEU A 224 12.26 -1.39 -8.44
C LEU A 224 12.52 -0.93 -9.86
N SER A 225 13.41 -1.65 -10.54
CA SER A 225 13.67 -1.50 -11.97
C SER A 225 13.92 -2.88 -12.58
N ARG A 226 13.23 -3.19 -13.68
CA ARG A 226 13.37 -4.47 -14.41
C ARG A 226 13.30 -5.71 -13.50
N GLY A 227 12.35 -5.72 -12.56
CA GLY A 227 12.14 -6.84 -11.64
C GLY A 227 13.13 -6.95 -10.49
N ARG A 228 14.01 -5.98 -10.29
CA ARG A 228 15.05 -5.99 -9.23
C ARG A 228 14.93 -4.76 -8.34
N VAL A 229 15.31 -4.89 -7.08
CA VAL A 229 15.51 -3.72 -6.19
C VAL A 229 16.88 -3.12 -6.54
N VAL A 230 16.88 -1.86 -6.98
CA VAL A 230 18.10 -1.14 -7.37
C VAL A 230 18.54 -0.11 -6.34
N ALA A 231 17.64 0.31 -5.46
CA ALA A 231 17.96 1.19 -4.33
C ALA A 231 16.90 1.04 -3.23
N GLU A 232 17.35 1.26 -1.98
CA GLU A 232 16.50 1.25 -0.80
C GLU A 232 17.07 2.20 0.24
N GLY A 233 16.22 2.94 0.95
CA GLY A 233 16.66 3.85 2.01
C GLY A 233 15.71 5.03 2.22
N PRO A 234 16.09 5.99 3.08
CA PRO A 234 15.34 7.22 3.26
C PRO A 234 15.27 8.03 1.95
N PRO A 235 14.19 8.81 1.73
CA PRO A 235 13.97 9.52 0.47
C PRO A 235 15.19 10.32 -0.02
N ALA A 236 15.86 11.04 0.87
CA ALA A 236 17.03 11.86 0.51
C ALA A 236 18.22 11.05 -0.05
N ALA A 237 18.40 9.82 0.43
CA ALA A 237 19.48 8.93 -0.03
C ALA A 237 19.10 8.18 -1.31
N VAL A 238 17.81 7.99 -1.57
CA VAL A 238 17.31 7.24 -2.73
C VAL A 238 17.09 8.12 -3.94
N LEU A 239 16.49 9.30 -3.79
CA LEU A 239 16.16 10.21 -4.89
C LEU A 239 17.34 11.15 -5.20
N THR A 240 18.41 10.60 -5.76
CA THR A 240 19.49 11.40 -6.35
C THR A 240 19.22 11.65 -7.84
N ALA A 241 19.78 12.73 -8.39
CA ALA A 241 19.57 13.06 -9.80
C ALA A 241 20.09 11.95 -10.74
N GLU A 242 21.25 11.38 -10.40
CA GLU A 242 21.87 10.28 -11.14
C GLU A 242 20.97 9.04 -11.17
N ARG A 243 20.53 8.59 -9.99
CA ARG A 243 19.70 7.37 -9.88
C ARG A 243 18.34 7.53 -10.55
N VAL A 244 17.69 8.67 -10.38
CA VAL A 244 16.41 8.94 -11.06
C VAL A 244 16.64 8.99 -12.55
N GLY A 245 17.71 9.66 -13.02
CA GLY A 245 18.09 9.70 -14.43
C GLY A 245 18.30 8.31 -15.02
N GLU A 246 19.05 7.44 -14.35
CA GLU A 246 19.31 6.06 -14.80
C GLU A 246 18.04 5.20 -14.82
N VAL A 247 17.23 5.26 -13.77
CA VAL A 247 16.06 4.36 -13.60
C VAL A 247 14.90 4.76 -14.52
N TRP A 248 14.64 6.08 -14.67
CA TRP A 248 13.53 6.58 -15.50
C TRP A 248 13.94 7.00 -16.90
N GLY A 249 15.25 7.02 -17.21
CA GLY A 249 15.76 7.29 -18.55
C GLY A 249 15.65 8.76 -18.98
N LEU A 250 15.64 9.71 -18.02
CA LEU A 250 15.54 11.14 -18.33
C LEU A 250 16.35 11.97 -17.31
N PRO A 251 16.99 13.09 -17.75
CA PRO A 251 17.70 13.97 -16.85
C PRO A 251 16.71 14.69 -15.93
N VAL A 252 17.08 14.79 -14.64
CA VAL A 252 16.27 15.46 -13.63
C VAL A 252 17.08 16.49 -12.85
N TRP A 253 16.40 17.56 -12.45
CA TRP A 253 16.86 18.47 -11.41
C TRP A 253 16.40 17.96 -10.06
N ARG A 254 17.27 18.05 -9.05
CA ARG A 254 16.97 17.73 -7.65
C ARG A 254 17.11 18.95 -6.78
N GLY A 255 16.09 19.20 -5.96
CA GLY A 255 16.08 20.23 -4.92
C GLY A 255 15.47 19.69 -3.63
N GLU A 256 15.06 20.59 -2.76
CA GLU A 256 14.40 20.28 -1.50
C GLU A 256 13.13 21.12 -1.32
N ASN A 257 12.13 20.52 -0.73
CA ASN A 257 10.92 21.22 -0.33
C ASN A 257 11.23 22.07 0.91
N GLY A 258 11.17 23.40 0.79
CA GLY A 258 11.53 24.31 1.86
C GLY A 258 10.68 24.18 3.14
N ALA A 259 9.48 23.59 3.07
CA ALA A 259 8.62 23.40 4.23
C ALA A 259 8.88 22.06 4.96
N THR A 260 9.30 21.03 4.24
CA THR A 260 9.41 19.66 4.80
C THR A 260 10.84 19.11 4.78
N GLY A 261 11.77 19.72 4.03
CA GLY A 261 13.10 19.20 3.79
C GLY A 261 13.12 17.94 2.90
N ALA A 262 11.97 17.48 2.41
CA ALA A 262 11.89 16.32 1.55
C ALA A 262 12.53 16.61 0.18
N PRO A 263 13.24 15.64 -0.45
CA PRO A 263 13.78 15.84 -1.79
C PRO A 263 12.65 16.02 -2.80
N VAL A 264 12.88 16.92 -3.77
CA VAL A 264 12.01 17.20 -4.90
C VAL A 264 12.76 16.89 -6.18
N VAL A 265 12.14 16.14 -7.08
CA VAL A 265 12.72 15.77 -8.39
C VAL A 265 11.80 16.30 -9.49
N LEU A 266 12.37 17.04 -10.42
CA LEU A 266 11.67 17.58 -11.58
C LEU A 266 12.44 17.22 -12.87
N PRO A 267 11.77 16.91 -13.98
CA PRO A 267 12.44 16.78 -15.27
C PRO A 267 13.22 18.07 -15.57
N SER A 268 14.51 17.97 -15.89
CA SER A 268 15.34 19.14 -16.15
C SER A 268 15.24 19.67 -17.59
N ALA A 269 14.76 18.84 -18.51
CA ALA A 269 14.39 19.26 -19.86
C ALA A 269 13.29 18.35 -20.41
N VAL A 270 12.29 18.94 -21.08
CA VAL A 270 11.54 18.22 -22.09
C VAL A 270 12.46 18.18 -23.29
N ALA A 271 13.08 17.03 -23.59
CA ALA A 271 13.85 16.88 -24.80
C ALA A 271 12.95 17.27 -25.96
N ALA A 272 13.27 18.35 -26.65
CA ALA A 272 12.67 18.66 -27.94
C ALA A 272 12.95 17.44 -28.83
N SER A 273 11.92 16.68 -29.17
CA SER A 273 12.06 15.60 -30.16
C SER A 273 12.69 16.20 -31.40
N PRO A 274 13.80 15.67 -31.93
CA PRO A 274 14.28 16.10 -33.22
C PRO A 274 13.15 15.82 -34.24
N ARG A 275 12.73 16.86 -34.95
CA ARG A 275 11.80 16.80 -36.08
C ARG A 275 12.38 15.98 -37.22
#